data_988ef7221f77817d37295928dc5176cf
#
_entry.id   988ef7221f77817d37295928dc5176cf
#
_cell.length_a   1.000
_cell.length_b   1.000
_cell.length_c   1.000
_cell.angle_alpha   90.00
_cell.angle_beta   90.00
_cell.angle_gamma   90.00
#
_symmetry.space_group_name_H-M   'P 1'
#
loop_
_entity.id
_entity.type
_entity.pdbx_description
1 polymer ?
#
loop_
_entity_poly.entity_id
_entity_poly.type
_entity_poly.pdbx_seq_one_letter_code
_entity_poly.pdbx_strand_id
1 'polypeptide(L)'
;MTDDPAKPVGPDADRLPPWLARQLQNLLEQRGHALLLAGPSGLGQDDLALALARAWLCERPTAAGACGQCTSCHAVDVRTHADLLVLLPEQLALELDWPLDERTRDKIEKKEIKASKWIRVEAARPVVAFGPPTRSRGATQVVMVYPAERLTIDSAITRL
;
A
#
# COMPACT_ATOMS: atom_id res chain seq x y z
N MET A 1 27.42 2.41 -28.43
CA MET A 1 26.95 3.35 -27.41
C MET A 1 25.61 2.82 -26.92
N THR A 2 25.59 2.06 -25.85
CA THR A 2 24.39 1.60 -25.19
C THR A 2 23.90 2.79 -24.36
N ASP A 3 22.79 3.37 -24.80
CA ASP A 3 22.03 4.33 -24.02
C ASP A 3 21.52 3.57 -22.78
N ASP A 4 22.28 3.64 -21.71
CA ASP A 4 21.86 3.15 -20.41
C ASP A 4 20.78 4.14 -19.93
N PRO A 5 19.51 3.73 -19.90
CA PRO A 5 18.45 4.65 -19.48
C PRO A 5 18.80 5.17 -18.09
N ALA A 6 18.88 6.48 -17.96
CA ALA A 6 19.30 7.17 -16.75
C ALA A 6 18.70 6.53 -15.51
N LYS A 7 19.55 6.13 -14.58
CA LYS A 7 19.13 5.54 -13.29
C LYS A 7 18.13 6.51 -12.62
N PRO A 8 16.94 6.06 -12.24
CA PRO A 8 15.99 6.94 -11.54
C PRO A 8 16.65 7.47 -10.27
N VAL A 9 16.61 8.78 -10.09
CA VAL A 9 17.20 9.46 -8.93
C VAL A 9 16.08 9.91 -8.01
N GLY A 10 16.12 9.42 -6.78
CA GLY A 10 15.16 9.80 -5.75
C GLY A 10 15.13 8.81 -4.58
N PRO A 11 14.57 9.21 -3.43
CA PRO A 11 14.59 8.35 -2.23
C PRO A 11 13.85 7.02 -2.41
N ASP A 12 12.84 6.94 -3.27
CA ASP A 12 12.16 5.67 -3.57
C ASP A 12 12.95 4.83 -4.59
N ALA A 13 13.73 5.47 -5.48
CA ALA A 13 14.60 4.78 -6.42
C ALA A 13 15.72 3.99 -5.73
N ASP A 14 16.17 4.45 -4.57
CA ASP A 14 17.20 3.76 -3.78
C ASP A 14 16.62 2.60 -2.93
N ARG A 15 15.30 2.60 -2.71
CA ARG A 15 14.59 1.56 -1.96
C ARG A 15 14.09 0.41 -2.83
N LEU A 16 13.86 0.69 -4.11
CA LEU A 16 13.34 -0.28 -5.07
C LEU A 16 14.45 -0.82 -5.97
N PRO A 17 14.38 -2.10 -6.36
CA PRO A 17 15.21 -2.60 -7.46
C PRO A 17 15.00 -1.76 -8.73
N PRO A 18 16.03 -1.62 -9.60
CA PRO A 18 15.95 -0.72 -10.77
C PRO A 18 14.77 -0.97 -11.70
N TRP A 19 14.34 -2.23 -11.85
CA TRP A 19 13.17 -2.57 -12.66
C TRP A 19 11.86 -2.10 -12.05
N LEU A 20 11.70 -2.13 -10.71
CA LEU A 20 10.52 -1.60 -10.02
C LEU A 20 10.53 -0.07 -9.99
N ALA A 21 11.68 0.55 -9.82
CA ALA A 21 11.80 2.01 -9.88
C ALA A 21 11.38 2.56 -11.25
N ARG A 22 11.71 1.86 -12.34
CA ARG A 22 11.24 2.20 -13.69
C ARG A 22 9.72 2.03 -13.84
N GLN A 23 9.17 0.95 -13.28
CA GLN A 23 7.73 0.73 -13.27
C GLN A 23 7.00 1.81 -12.47
N LEU A 24 7.55 2.22 -11.32
CA LEU A 24 7.00 3.32 -10.53
C LEU A 24 6.89 4.60 -11.35
N GLN A 25 7.93 4.98 -12.09
CA GLN A 25 7.90 6.17 -12.95
C GLN A 25 6.79 6.09 -14.00
N ASN A 26 6.66 4.94 -14.68
CA ASN A 26 5.60 4.73 -15.67
C ASN A 26 4.19 4.83 -15.05
N LEU A 27 4.02 4.31 -13.82
CA LEU A 27 2.74 4.37 -13.11
C LEU A 27 2.40 5.78 -12.61
N LEU A 28 3.39 6.58 -12.27
CA LEU A 28 3.17 7.98 -11.83
C LEU A 28 2.66 8.87 -12.96
N GLU A 29 2.94 8.54 -14.21
CA GLU A 29 2.41 9.22 -15.39
C GLU A 29 0.94 8.86 -15.68
N GLN A 30 0.48 7.72 -15.16
CA GLN A 30 -0.88 7.24 -15.34
C GLN A 30 -1.78 7.77 -14.23
N ARG A 31 -2.93 8.31 -14.62
CA ARG A 31 -3.96 8.73 -13.68
C ARG A 31 -5.17 7.82 -13.84
N GLY A 32 -5.33 6.90 -12.89
CA GLY A 32 -6.48 5.99 -12.84
C GLY A 32 -7.10 5.99 -11.44
N HIS A 33 -8.38 5.64 -11.36
CA HIS A 33 -9.07 5.47 -10.08
C HIS A 33 -8.73 4.15 -9.39
N ALA A 34 -8.33 3.14 -10.16
CA ALA A 34 -7.91 1.84 -9.68
C ALA A 34 -6.78 1.29 -10.57
N LEU A 35 -5.79 0.68 -9.96
CA LEU A 35 -4.68 0.02 -10.64
C LEU A 35 -4.57 -1.42 -10.16
N LEU A 36 -4.39 -2.35 -11.10
CA LEU A 36 -4.09 -3.75 -10.82
C LEU A 36 -2.64 -4.02 -11.20
N LEU A 37 -1.81 -4.31 -10.20
CA LEU A 37 -0.42 -4.72 -10.39
C LEU A 37 -0.37 -6.24 -10.42
N ALA A 38 -0.33 -6.82 -11.63
CA ALA A 38 -0.32 -8.27 -11.83
C ALA A 38 1.08 -8.77 -12.22
N GLY A 39 1.44 -9.93 -11.68
CA GLY A 39 2.70 -10.59 -11.98
C GLY A 39 2.93 -11.81 -11.11
N PRO A 40 3.98 -12.61 -11.39
CA PRO A 40 4.38 -13.71 -10.53
C PRO A 40 4.66 -13.25 -9.10
N SER A 41 4.34 -14.07 -8.12
CA SER A 41 4.60 -13.75 -6.72
C SER A 41 6.11 -13.58 -6.46
N GLY A 42 6.45 -12.69 -5.54
CA GLY A 42 7.84 -12.45 -5.13
C GLY A 42 8.61 -11.47 -6.01
N LEU A 43 7.97 -10.77 -6.94
CA LEU A 43 8.61 -9.72 -7.74
C LEU A 43 8.55 -8.32 -7.12
N GLY A 44 8.00 -8.17 -5.90
CA GLY A 44 7.92 -6.90 -5.19
C GLY A 44 6.73 -6.02 -5.62
N GLN A 45 5.60 -6.62 -5.99
CA GLN A 45 4.39 -5.88 -6.32
C GLN A 45 3.88 -5.05 -5.13
N ASP A 46 4.02 -5.56 -3.92
CA ASP A 46 3.71 -4.89 -2.66
C ASP A 46 4.61 -3.69 -2.42
N ASP A 47 5.92 -3.84 -2.62
CA ASP A 47 6.88 -2.72 -2.53
C ASP A 47 6.56 -1.64 -3.55
N LEU A 48 6.26 -2.03 -4.80
CA LEU A 48 5.85 -1.11 -5.86
C LEU A 48 4.56 -0.38 -5.53
N ALA A 49 3.54 -1.11 -5.04
CA ALA A 49 2.26 -0.53 -4.65
C ALA A 49 2.42 0.45 -3.48
N LEU A 50 3.25 0.11 -2.49
CA LEU A 50 3.52 0.99 -1.36
C LEU A 50 4.29 2.25 -1.78
N ALA A 51 5.28 2.12 -2.66
CA ALA A 51 6.02 3.25 -3.20
C ALA A 51 5.11 4.19 -4.01
N LEU A 52 4.19 3.64 -4.80
CA LEU A 52 3.19 4.39 -5.54
C LEU A 52 2.22 5.13 -4.59
N ALA A 53 1.70 4.44 -3.57
CA ALA A 53 0.85 5.04 -2.55
C ALA A 53 1.57 6.19 -1.82
N ARG A 54 2.84 5.98 -1.47
CA ARG A 54 3.70 6.98 -0.83
C ARG A 54 3.90 8.20 -1.71
N ALA A 55 4.10 8.02 -3.02
CA ALA A 55 4.24 9.12 -3.97
C ALA A 55 2.93 9.93 -4.11
N TRP A 56 1.78 9.27 -4.15
CA TRP A 56 0.47 9.93 -4.24
C TRP A 56 0.08 10.69 -2.96
N LEU A 57 0.52 10.23 -1.81
CA LEU A 57 0.27 10.86 -0.51
C LEU A 57 1.35 11.90 -0.14
N CYS A 58 2.44 11.97 -0.89
CA CYS A 58 3.53 12.88 -0.64
C CYS A 58 3.11 14.35 -0.81
N GLU A 59 3.51 15.19 0.11
CA GLU A 59 3.24 16.65 0.06
C GLU A 59 4.04 17.36 -1.04
N ARG A 60 5.17 16.78 -1.45
CA ARG A 60 6.10 17.32 -2.45
C ARG A 60 6.60 16.19 -3.36
N PRO A 61 5.72 15.58 -4.18
CA PRO A 61 6.13 14.48 -5.04
C PRO A 61 7.11 14.96 -6.12
N THR A 62 8.00 14.07 -6.52
CA THR A 62 8.95 14.28 -7.62
C THR A 62 8.59 13.37 -8.80
N ALA A 63 9.22 13.58 -9.94
CA ALA A 63 9.06 12.68 -11.09
C ALA A 63 9.56 11.25 -10.80
N ALA A 64 10.43 11.07 -9.81
CA ALA A 64 10.94 9.77 -9.39
C ALA A 64 10.13 9.11 -8.25
N GLY A 65 9.09 9.77 -7.73
CA GLY A 65 8.26 9.28 -6.64
C GLY A 65 8.15 10.24 -5.46
N ALA A 66 8.01 9.71 -4.26
CA ALA A 66 7.90 10.50 -3.04
C ALA A 66 9.20 11.24 -2.70
N CYS A 67 9.09 12.42 -2.04
CA CYS A 67 10.27 13.18 -1.62
C CYS A 67 11.06 12.52 -0.48
N GLY A 68 10.45 11.60 0.27
CA GLY A 68 11.08 10.86 1.37
C GLY A 68 11.32 11.65 2.67
N GLN A 69 10.99 12.93 2.72
CA GLN A 69 11.35 13.82 3.84
C GLN A 69 10.16 14.55 4.47
N CYS A 70 9.00 14.60 3.80
CA CYS A 70 7.83 15.28 4.34
C CYS A 70 7.14 14.44 5.42
N THR A 71 6.24 15.08 6.16
CA THR A 71 5.48 14.44 7.24
C THR A 71 4.63 13.26 6.73
N SER A 72 4.03 13.39 5.55
CA SER A 72 3.28 12.30 4.92
C SER A 72 4.18 11.10 4.58
N CYS A 73 5.36 11.32 4.00
CA CYS A 73 6.31 10.23 3.74
C CYS A 73 6.70 9.50 5.03
N HIS A 74 7.00 10.25 6.09
CA HIS A 74 7.31 9.66 7.38
C HIS A 74 6.12 8.85 7.93
N ALA A 75 4.90 9.38 7.87
CA ALA A 75 3.70 8.69 8.34
C ALA A 75 3.43 7.38 7.56
N VAL A 76 3.71 7.34 6.26
CA VAL A 76 3.64 6.10 5.47
C VAL A 76 4.72 5.12 5.93
N ASP A 77 5.95 5.58 6.14
CA ASP A 77 7.08 4.74 6.57
C ASP A 77 6.83 4.08 7.94
N VAL A 78 6.22 4.80 8.87
CA VAL A 78 5.83 4.28 10.20
C VAL A 78 4.41 3.69 10.21
N ARG A 79 3.75 3.57 9.06
CA ARG A 79 2.44 2.91 8.87
C ARG A 79 1.28 3.53 9.65
N THR A 80 1.32 4.84 9.81
CA THR A 80 0.30 5.61 10.57
C THR A 80 -0.38 6.70 9.73
N HIS A 81 -0.21 6.69 8.39
CA HIS A 81 -0.82 7.70 7.54
C HIS A 81 -2.34 7.54 7.50
N ALA A 82 -3.07 8.61 7.87
CA ALA A 82 -4.54 8.56 8.00
C ALA A 82 -5.27 8.36 6.66
N ASP A 83 -4.67 8.77 5.54
CA ASP A 83 -5.25 8.61 4.20
C ASP A 83 -4.69 7.40 3.44
N LEU A 84 -4.00 6.47 4.14
CA LEU A 84 -3.55 5.18 3.61
C LEU A 84 -4.23 4.04 4.37
N LEU A 85 -4.98 3.24 3.66
CA LEU A 85 -5.53 1.99 4.19
C LEU A 85 -4.92 0.81 3.43
N VAL A 86 -4.33 -0.12 4.17
CA VAL A 86 -3.72 -1.33 3.60
C VAL A 86 -4.49 -2.55 4.09
N LEU A 87 -5.03 -3.31 3.15
CA LEU A 87 -5.73 -4.56 3.42
C LEU A 87 -4.79 -5.74 3.15
N LEU A 88 -4.45 -6.43 4.22
CA LEU A 88 -3.61 -7.63 4.22
C LEU A 88 -4.32 -8.77 4.96
N PRO A 89 -4.04 -10.05 4.61
CA PRO A 89 -4.32 -11.15 5.51
C PRO A 89 -3.61 -10.95 6.85
N GLU A 90 -4.25 -11.33 7.95
CA GLU A 90 -3.68 -11.17 9.30
C GLU A 90 -2.28 -11.81 9.43
N GLN A 91 -2.09 -13.00 8.83
CA GLN A 91 -0.79 -13.67 8.83
C GLN A 91 0.28 -12.81 8.15
N LEU A 92 -0.01 -12.25 6.98
CA LEU A 92 0.92 -11.43 6.22
C LEU A 92 1.17 -10.08 6.92
N ALA A 93 0.15 -9.51 7.57
CA ALA A 93 0.30 -8.30 8.37
C ALA A 93 1.29 -8.50 9.51
N LEU A 94 1.25 -9.65 10.19
CA LEU A 94 2.23 -10.00 11.23
C LEU A 94 3.64 -10.20 10.66
N GLU A 95 3.77 -10.87 9.51
CA GLU A 95 5.06 -11.12 8.86
C GLU A 95 5.73 -9.83 8.38
N LEU A 96 4.95 -8.87 7.87
CA LEU A 96 5.42 -7.58 7.37
C LEU A 96 5.37 -6.46 8.42
N ASP A 97 5.03 -6.80 9.66
CA ASP A 97 4.89 -5.85 10.78
C ASP A 97 3.92 -4.68 10.47
N TRP A 98 2.80 -4.98 9.80
CA TRP A 98 1.71 -4.04 9.61
C TRP A 98 0.79 -4.01 10.83
N PRO A 99 0.29 -2.82 11.22
CA PRO A 99 -0.60 -2.72 12.37
C PRO A 99 -1.90 -3.48 12.10
N LEU A 100 -2.24 -4.38 13.02
CA LEU A 100 -3.55 -5.02 13.11
C LEU A 100 -4.45 -4.22 14.07
N ASP A 101 -5.76 -4.35 13.91
CA ASP A 101 -6.67 -3.84 14.91
C ASP A 101 -6.42 -4.51 16.28
N GLU A 102 -6.55 -3.75 17.34
CA GLU A 102 -6.19 -4.14 18.68
C GLU A 102 -6.94 -5.41 19.15
N ARG A 103 -8.22 -5.51 18.82
CA ARG A 103 -9.04 -6.68 19.20
C ARG A 103 -8.59 -7.96 18.51
N THR A 104 -8.23 -7.86 17.24
CA THR A 104 -7.72 -9.01 16.46
C THR A 104 -6.35 -9.42 16.96
N ARG A 105 -5.47 -8.47 17.22
CA ARG A 105 -4.14 -8.71 17.81
C ARG A 105 -4.25 -9.45 19.13
N ASP A 106 -5.07 -8.94 20.07
CA ASP A 106 -5.30 -9.55 21.39
C ASP A 106 -5.77 -11.00 21.29
N LYS A 107 -6.73 -11.28 20.41
CA LYS A 107 -7.24 -12.64 20.21
C LYS A 107 -6.18 -13.60 19.67
N ILE A 108 -5.33 -13.12 18.76
CA ILE A 108 -4.22 -13.92 18.22
C ILE A 108 -3.18 -14.17 19.31
N GLU A 109 -2.81 -13.17 20.10
CA GLU A 109 -1.85 -13.29 21.20
C GLU A 109 -2.36 -14.25 22.28
N LYS A 110 -3.64 -14.19 22.61
CA LYS A 110 -4.30 -15.12 23.56
C LYS A 110 -4.56 -16.50 22.97
N LYS A 111 -4.20 -16.75 21.70
CA LYS A 111 -4.43 -18.01 20.97
C LYS A 111 -5.91 -18.39 20.86
N GLU A 112 -6.82 -17.44 20.98
CA GLU A 112 -8.26 -17.65 20.82
C GLU A 112 -8.61 -17.85 19.34
N ILE A 113 -7.87 -17.19 18.44
CA ILE A 113 -7.98 -17.35 16.98
C ILE A 113 -6.61 -17.55 16.35
N LYS A 114 -6.59 -18.20 15.18
CA LYS A 114 -5.39 -18.23 14.32
C LYS A 114 -5.43 -17.08 13.33
N ALA A 115 -4.26 -16.47 13.06
CA ALA A 115 -4.13 -15.48 12.02
C ALA A 115 -4.59 -16.04 10.66
N SER A 116 -5.47 -15.32 10.00
CA SER A 116 -6.05 -15.73 8.73
C SER A 116 -5.06 -15.54 7.57
N LYS A 117 -5.10 -16.48 6.61
CA LYS A 117 -4.43 -16.35 5.32
C LYS A 117 -5.27 -15.57 4.28
N TRP A 118 -6.49 -15.20 4.64
CA TRP A 118 -7.45 -14.51 3.79
C TRP A 118 -7.79 -13.14 4.34
N ILE A 119 -8.06 -12.19 3.46
CA ILE A 119 -8.56 -10.87 3.82
C ILE A 119 -10.06 -11.02 4.11
N ARG A 120 -10.44 -10.87 5.37
CA ARG A 120 -11.82 -11.04 5.84
C ARG A 120 -12.61 -9.74 5.71
N VAL A 121 -13.95 -9.86 5.75
CA VAL A 121 -14.89 -8.71 5.71
C VAL A 121 -14.58 -7.69 6.81
N GLU A 122 -14.21 -8.16 7.99
CA GLU A 122 -13.87 -7.28 9.11
C GLU A 122 -12.70 -6.35 8.78
N ALA A 123 -11.69 -6.84 8.06
CA ALA A 123 -10.56 -6.04 7.60
C ALA A 123 -10.97 -5.02 6.52
N ALA A 124 -12.01 -5.32 5.73
CA ALA A 124 -12.52 -4.44 4.68
C ALA A 124 -13.51 -3.37 5.19
N ARG A 125 -14.10 -3.54 6.39
CA ARG A 125 -15.05 -2.56 6.96
C ARG A 125 -14.53 -1.13 7.06
N PRO A 126 -13.26 -0.89 7.44
CA PRO A 126 -12.73 0.47 7.47
C PRO A 126 -12.77 1.16 6.10
N VAL A 127 -12.72 0.42 4.97
CA VAL A 127 -12.81 1.00 3.63
C VAL A 127 -14.12 1.75 3.44
N VAL A 128 -15.21 1.26 4.01
CA VAL A 128 -16.53 1.91 3.93
C VAL A 128 -16.56 3.22 4.73
N ALA A 129 -15.88 3.25 5.87
CA ALA A 129 -15.73 4.44 6.71
C ALA A 129 -14.65 5.40 6.19
N PHE A 130 -13.75 4.90 5.34
CA PHE A 130 -12.66 5.65 4.70
C PHE A 130 -13.16 6.58 3.57
N GLY A 131 -14.47 6.63 3.32
CA GLY A 131 -15.10 7.50 2.33
C GLY A 131 -15.11 8.97 2.73
N PRO A 132 -15.43 9.88 1.77
CA PRO A 132 -15.35 11.32 2.00
C PRO A 132 -16.26 11.76 3.15
N PRO A 133 -15.84 12.64 4.07
CA PRO A 133 -15.40 13.98 3.75
C PRO A 133 -14.22 14.54 4.57
N THR A 134 -13.52 13.78 5.37
CA THR A 134 -12.47 14.32 6.23
C THR A 134 -11.09 13.83 5.81
N ARG A 135 -10.59 14.41 4.72
CA ARG A 135 -9.19 14.23 4.29
C ARG A 135 -8.29 14.89 5.33
N SER A 136 -7.38 14.13 5.95
CA SER A 136 -6.58 14.65 7.05
C SER A 136 -5.44 15.55 6.60
N ARG A 137 -4.86 15.33 5.41
CA ARG A 137 -3.69 16.08 4.94
C ARG A 137 -3.64 16.35 3.44
N GLY A 138 -4.47 15.75 2.62
CA GLY A 138 -4.39 15.90 1.16
C GLY A 138 -5.69 15.63 0.42
N ALA A 139 -5.62 15.79 -0.91
CA ALA A 139 -6.78 15.55 -1.78
C ALA A 139 -6.95 14.06 -2.14
N THR A 140 -6.01 13.19 -1.76
CA THR A 140 -5.94 11.81 -2.20
C THR A 140 -6.04 10.87 -1.01
N GLN A 141 -6.87 9.85 -1.15
CA GLN A 141 -6.93 8.70 -0.26
C GLN A 141 -6.54 7.45 -1.06
N VAL A 142 -5.78 6.57 -0.44
CA VAL A 142 -5.27 5.36 -1.08
C VAL A 142 -5.70 4.13 -0.30
N VAL A 143 -6.31 3.19 -1.00
CA VAL A 143 -6.58 1.84 -0.47
C VAL A 143 -5.70 0.87 -1.25
N MET A 144 -4.83 0.17 -0.54
CA MET A 144 -3.97 -0.88 -1.08
C MET A 144 -4.50 -2.24 -0.62
N VAL A 145 -4.65 -3.17 -1.55
CA VAL A 145 -5.10 -4.55 -1.27
C VAL A 145 -4.01 -5.50 -1.74
N TYR A 146 -3.44 -6.31 -0.83
CA TYR A 146 -2.39 -7.25 -1.18
C TYR A 146 -2.39 -8.52 -0.29
N PRO A 147 -2.26 -9.68 -0.86
CA PRO A 147 -2.52 -9.99 -2.28
C PRO A 147 -4.02 -10.01 -2.58
N ALA A 148 -4.42 -9.43 -3.71
CA ALA A 148 -5.85 -9.25 -4.04
C ALA A 148 -6.61 -10.57 -4.22
N GLU A 149 -5.94 -11.64 -4.66
CA GLU A 149 -6.51 -12.98 -4.80
C GLU A 149 -6.91 -13.62 -3.47
N ARG A 150 -6.49 -13.05 -2.36
CA ARG A 150 -6.87 -13.51 -1.00
C ARG A 150 -8.04 -12.76 -0.39
N LEU A 151 -8.71 -11.92 -1.16
CA LEU A 151 -10.02 -11.40 -0.76
C LEU A 151 -11.04 -12.53 -0.69
N THR A 152 -11.79 -12.61 0.40
CA THR A 152 -12.95 -13.50 0.45
C THR A 152 -14.07 -12.92 -0.41
N ILE A 153 -14.96 -13.77 -0.94
CA ILE A 153 -16.11 -13.34 -1.76
C ILE A 153 -16.95 -12.30 -1.00
N ASP A 154 -17.21 -12.55 0.28
CA ASP A 154 -17.97 -11.61 1.13
C ASP A 154 -17.26 -10.26 1.29
N SER A 155 -15.91 -10.26 1.36
CA SER A 155 -15.12 -9.03 1.41
C SER A 155 -15.15 -8.26 0.10
N ALA A 156 -15.16 -8.98 -1.04
CA ALA A 156 -15.22 -8.37 -2.36
C ALA A 156 -16.59 -7.73 -2.67
N ILE A 157 -17.68 -8.33 -2.17
CA ILE A 157 -19.05 -7.84 -2.39
C ILE A 157 -19.37 -6.64 -1.51
N THR A 158 -18.71 -6.47 -0.36
CA THR A 158 -19.04 -5.43 0.62
C THR A 158 -18.80 -4.02 0.08
N ARG A 159 -17.99 -3.85 -0.97
CA ARG A 159 -18.01 -2.71 -1.90
C ARG A 159 -16.97 -2.77 -3.02
N LEU A 160 -17.46 -2.94 -4.16
CA LEU A 160 -16.94 -2.27 -5.36
C LEU A 160 -18.00 -1.29 -5.84
#